data_360542ed30f52a4f9caa9fb7887d21a5
#
_entry.id   360542ed30f52a4f9caa9fb7887d21a5
#
_cell.length_a   1.000
_cell.length_b   1.000
_cell.length_c   1.000
_cell.angle_alpha   90.00
_cell.angle_beta   90.00
_cell.angle_gamma   90.00
#
_symmetry.space_group_name_H-M   'P 1'
#
loop_
_entity.id
_entity.type
_entity.pdbx_description
1 polymer ?
#
loop_
_entity_poly.entity_id
_entity_poly.type
_entity_poly.pdbx_seq_one_letter_code
_entity_poly.pdbx_strand_id
1 'polypeptide(L)'
;MPFMVHFTSIANGRITIGKNVARYFANSNGCYIQGINGVVIGDNTIFAPGVKIISANHDLDDYKKHNEDGPVIIGNNCWLGANSIILPGVELGDNVIVAAGAVVTKSFGPNVVLAGVPAGILKNR
;
A
#
# COMPACT_ATOMS: atom_id res chain seq x y z
N MET A 1 -13.59 -2.40 -11.66
CA MET A 1 -12.23 -2.92 -11.44
C MET A 1 -11.95 -4.05 -12.41
N PRO A 2 -10.83 -4.03 -13.10
CA PRO A 2 -10.51 -5.09 -14.07
C PRO A 2 -9.97 -6.39 -13.44
N PHE A 3 -9.96 -6.51 -12.13
CA PHE A 3 -9.50 -7.69 -11.40
C PHE A 3 -10.42 -7.99 -10.21
N MET A 4 -10.39 -9.23 -9.77
CA MET A 4 -11.23 -9.69 -8.65
C MET A 4 -10.66 -9.21 -7.33
N VAL A 5 -11.56 -8.83 -6.41
CA VAL A 5 -11.24 -8.41 -5.05
C VAL A 5 -11.98 -9.33 -4.08
N HIS A 6 -11.32 -9.78 -3.02
CA HIS A 6 -11.95 -10.60 -1.98
C HIS A 6 -13.18 -9.87 -1.42
N PHE A 7 -14.27 -10.59 -1.16
CA PHE A 7 -15.55 -9.95 -0.78
C PHE A 7 -15.49 -9.18 0.54
N THR A 8 -14.52 -9.48 1.43
CA THR A 8 -14.31 -8.74 2.68
C THR A 8 -13.38 -7.55 2.52
N SER A 9 -12.78 -7.36 1.35
CA SER A 9 -11.87 -6.25 1.07
C SER A 9 -12.58 -5.13 0.32
N ILE A 10 -12.07 -3.92 0.50
CA ILE A 10 -12.52 -2.74 -0.24
C ILE A 10 -11.35 -2.22 -1.07
N ALA A 11 -11.58 -2.07 -2.37
CA ALA A 11 -10.63 -1.46 -3.28
C ALA A 11 -11.38 -0.51 -4.20
N ASN A 12 -10.95 0.74 -4.28
CA ASN A 12 -11.63 1.75 -5.07
C ASN A 12 -10.64 2.78 -5.64
N GLY A 13 -11.15 3.60 -6.55
CA GLY A 13 -10.37 4.66 -7.17
C GLY A 13 -9.42 4.14 -8.25
N ARG A 14 -8.32 4.85 -8.43
CA ARG A 14 -7.32 4.53 -9.46
C ARG A 14 -6.25 3.62 -8.88
N ILE A 15 -6.31 2.35 -9.24
CA ILE A 15 -5.35 1.34 -8.79
C ILE A 15 -4.73 0.72 -10.03
N THR A 16 -3.41 0.87 -10.16
CA THR A 16 -2.62 0.28 -11.25
C THR A 16 -1.74 -0.80 -10.67
N ILE A 17 -1.82 -2.00 -11.23
CA ILE A 17 -1.07 -3.15 -10.73
C ILE A 17 -0.20 -3.74 -11.83
N GLY A 18 0.97 -4.21 -11.45
CA GLY A 18 1.89 -4.94 -12.33
C GLY A 18 1.56 -6.42 -12.43
N LYS A 19 2.50 -7.15 -13.00
CA LYS A 19 2.39 -8.60 -13.22
C LYS A 19 2.33 -9.35 -11.88
N ASN A 20 1.52 -10.40 -11.83
CA ASN A 20 1.41 -11.33 -10.69
C ASN A 20 0.89 -10.70 -9.39
N VAL A 21 0.24 -9.55 -9.45
CA VAL A 21 -0.31 -8.86 -8.28
C VAL A 21 -1.79 -9.16 -8.08
N ALA A 22 -2.55 -9.35 -9.14
CA ALA A 22 -4.02 -9.50 -9.09
C ALA A 22 -4.50 -10.59 -8.12
N ARG A 23 -3.77 -11.70 -8.01
CA ARG A 23 -4.14 -12.80 -7.11
C ARG A 23 -4.26 -12.39 -5.65
N TYR A 24 -3.49 -11.40 -5.21
CA TYR A 24 -3.52 -10.95 -3.82
C TYR A 24 -4.75 -10.11 -3.52
N PHE A 25 -5.28 -9.40 -4.51
CA PHE A 25 -6.60 -8.76 -4.38
C PHE A 25 -7.71 -9.79 -4.23
N ALA A 26 -7.65 -10.89 -4.97
CA ALA A 26 -8.65 -11.94 -4.89
C ALA A 26 -8.58 -12.76 -3.60
N ASN A 27 -7.37 -13.04 -3.11
CA ASN A 27 -7.13 -14.00 -2.03
C ASN A 27 -6.91 -13.36 -0.65
N SER A 28 -6.53 -12.09 -0.58
CA SER A 28 -6.26 -11.42 0.70
C SER A 28 -7.52 -10.77 1.24
N ASN A 29 -7.98 -11.24 2.38
CA ASN A 29 -9.19 -10.72 3.02
C ASN A 29 -8.92 -9.48 3.87
N GLY A 30 -9.95 -8.68 4.09
CA GLY A 30 -9.92 -7.54 5.00
C GLY A 30 -8.99 -6.40 4.58
N CYS A 31 -8.62 -6.33 3.32
CA CYS A 31 -7.78 -5.24 2.80
C CYS A 31 -8.60 -3.98 2.53
N TYR A 32 -7.94 -2.84 2.65
CA TYR A 32 -8.51 -1.56 2.24
C TYR A 32 -7.51 -0.83 1.35
N ILE A 33 -7.80 -0.78 0.07
CA ILE A 33 -6.95 -0.12 -0.93
C ILE A 33 -7.71 1.06 -1.51
N GLN A 34 -7.32 2.25 -1.09
CA GLN A 34 -8.01 3.49 -1.46
C GLN A 34 -7.16 4.27 -2.45
N GLY A 35 -7.62 4.33 -3.70
CA GLY A 35 -6.91 4.95 -4.80
C GLY A 35 -7.41 6.34 -5.21
N ILE A 36 -7.93 7.15 -4.28
CA ILE A 36 -8.42 8.50 -4.59
C ILE A 36 -7.35 9.31 -5.31
N ASN A 37 -6.13 9.35 -4.79
CA ASN A 37 -4.98 9.99 -5.44
C ASN A 37 -4.14 9.02 -6.28
N GLY A 38 -4.59 7.78 -6.41
CA GLY A 38 -3.90 6.72 -7.14
C GLY A 38 -3.05 5.83 -6.25
N VAL A 39 -3.03 4.55 -6.59
CA VAL A 39 -2.15 3.53 -6.00
C VAL A 39 -1.51 2.78 -7.15
N VAL A 40 -0.18 2.67 -7.14
CA VAL A 40 0.57 1.91 -8.12
C VAL A 40 1.33 0.81 -7.38
N ILE A 41 1.12 -0.43 -7.79
CA ILE A 41 1.80 -1.59 -7.21
C ILE A 41 2.59 -2.28 -8.31
N GLY A 42 3.90 -2.38 -8.14
CA GLY A 42 4.81 -2.94 -9.13
C GLY A 42 4.70 -4.45 -9.29
N ASP A 43 5.46 -4.98 -10.24
CA ASP A 43 5.45 -6.40 -10.60
C ASP A 43 5.86 -7.28 -9.42
N ASN A 44 5.22 -8.43 -9.29
CA ASN A 44 5.55 -9.48 -8.32
C ASN A 44 5.50 -9.02 -6.84
N THR A 45 4.93 -7.88 -6.56
CA THR A 45 4.70 -7.43 -5.19
C THR A 45 3.55 -8.22 -4.60
N ILE A 46 3.74 -8.67 -3.37
CA ILE A 46 2.75 -9.46 -2.64
C ILE A 46 2.24 -8.69 -1.42
N PHE A 47 0.99 -8.90 -1.08
CA PHE A 47 0.45 -8.35 0.16
C PHE A 47 -0.45 -9.36 0.86
N ALA A 48 -0.35 -9.34 2.18
CA ALA A 48 -1.06 -10.25 3.07
C ALA A 48 -2.46 -9.71 3.43
N PRO A 49 -3.30 -10.51 4.08
CA PRO A 49 -4.60 -10.05 4.57
C PRO A 49 -4.48 -8.82 5.49
N GLY A 50 -5.49 -7.98 5.43
CA GLY A 50 -5.60 -6.80 6.29
C GLY A 50 -4.71 -5.63 5.92
N VAL A 51 -3.97 -5.69 4.82
CA VAL A 51 -3.15 -4.59 4.34
C VAL A 51 -4.02 -3.40 3.96
N LYS A 52 -3.60 -2.20 4.35
CA LYS A 52 -4.29 -0.96 4.03
C LYS A 52 -3.34 -0.03 3.29
N ILE A 53 -3.76 0.42 2.11
CA ILE A 53 -3.04 1.41 1.32
C ILE A 53 -3.98 2.58 1.12
N ILE A 54 -3.61 3.73 1.65
CA ILE A 54 -4.47 4.91 1.69
C ILE A 54 -3.78 6.03 0.94
N SER A 55 -4.35 6.47 -0.19
CA SER A 55 -3.72 7.47 -1.05
C SER A 55 -4.15 8.90 -0.75
N ALA A 56 -5.19 9.10 0.04
CA ALA A 56 -5.68 10.44 0.36
C ALA A 56 -6.17 10.52 1.79
N ASN A 57 -5.83 11.63 2.46
CA ASN A 57 -6.43 12.03 3.73
C ASN A 57 -7.53 13.05 3.48
N HIS A 58 -8.42 13.20 4.45
CA HIS A 58 -9.36 14.31 4.48
C HIS A 58 -8.62 15.62 4.73
N ASP A 59 -9.12 16.69 4.12
CA ASP A 59 -8.69 18.04 4.47
C ASP A 59 -9.08 18.30 5.93
N LEU A 60 -8.15 18.81 6.74
CA LEU A 60 -8.38 19.02 8.17
C LEU A 60 -9.40 20.13 8.45
N ASP A 61 -9.57 21.06 7.52
CA ASP A 61 -10.52 22.16 7.66
C ASP A 61 -11.89 21.84 7.07
N ASP A 62 -11.96 20.89 6.13
CA ASP A 62 -13.22 20.42 5.52
C ASP A 62 -13.13 18.94 5.20
N TYR A 63 -13.69 18.10 6.06
CA TYR A 63 -13.64 16.63 5.91
C TYR A 63 -14.38 16.09 4.71
N LYS A 64 -15.15 16.93 4.00
CA LYS A 64 -15.78 16.54 2.72
C LYS A 64 -14.79 16.59 1.55
N LYS A 65 -13.66 17.23 1.73
CA LYS A 65 -12.60 17.35 0.74
C LYS A 65 -11.46 16.39 1.10
N HIS A 66 -10.72 15.99 0.08
CA HIS A 66 -9.49 15.20 0.23
C HIS A 66 -8.29 16.03 -0.18
N ASN A 67 -7.16 15.83 0.48
CA ASN A 67 -5.90 16.43 0.05
C ASN A 67 -5.49 15.84 -1.29
N GLU A 68 -4.94 16.67 -2.16
CA GLU A 68 -4.39 16.26 -3.45
C GLU A 68 -2.90 15.99 -3.31
N ASP A 69 -2.58 14.80 -2.82
CA ASP A 69 -1.21 14.30 -2.80
C ASP A 69 -0.92 13.51 -4.08
N GLY A 70 0.33 13.21 -4.34
CA GLY A 70 0.69 12.27 -5.38
C GLY A 70 0.20 10.86 -5.04
N PRO A 71 0.27 9.93 -5.99
CA PRO A 71 -0.12 8.55 -5.75
C PRO A 71 0.79 7.87 -4.72
N VAL A 72 0.28 6.85 -4.06
CA VAL A 72 1.12 5.88 -3.35
C VAL A 72 1.75 4.98 -4.39
N ILE A 73 3.08 4.85 -4.36
CA ILE A 73 3.82 4.01 -5.31
C ILE A 73 4.57 2.94 -4.52
N ILE A 74 4.31 1.69 -4.86
CA ILE A 74 4.99 0.53 -4.30
C ILE A 74 5.75 -0.13 -5.45
N GLY A 75 7.03 -0.34 -5.27
CA GLY A 75 7.91 -0.87 -6.30
C GLY A 75 7.67 -2.35 -6.61
N ASN A 76 8.60 -2.93 -7.34
CA ASN A 76 8.58 -4.33 -7.73
C ASN A 76 9.12 -5.22 -6.61
N ASN A 77 8.64 -6.46 -6.54
CA ASN A 77 9.16 -7.49 -5.61
C ASN A 77 9.10 -7.05 -4.14
N CYS A 78 8.10 -6.28 -3.76
CA CYS A 78 7.87 -5.90 -2.38
C CYS A 78 7.01 -6.95 -1.66
N TRP A 79 7.06 -6.94 -0.35
CA TRP A 79 6.20 -7.77 0.50
C TRP A 79 5.60 -6.90 1.58
N LEU A 80 4.28 -6.71 1.52
CA LEU A 80 3.52 -5.97 2.53
C LEU A 80 2.94 -6.98 3.52
N GLY A 81 3.45 -7.00 4.74
CA GLY A 81 3.04 -7.93 5.78
C GLY A 81 1.61 -7.67 6.26
N ALA A 82 1.04 -8.67 6.95
CA ALA A 82 -0.35 -8.62 7.41
C ALA A 82 -0.61 -7.36 8.25
N ASN A 83 -1.74 -6.72 7.98
CA ASN A 83 -2.20 -5.51 8.70
C ASN A 83 -1.22 -4.33 8.64
N SER A 84 -0.25 -4.32 7.73
CA SER A 84 0.56 -3.14 7.52
C SER A 84 -0.28 -2.03 6.86
N ILE A 85 0.12 -0.79 7.09
CA ILE A 85 -0.60 0.39 6.60
C ILE A 85 0.39 1.27 5.86
N ILE A 86 0.06 1.63 4.62
CA ILE A 86 0.84 2.56 3.80
C ILE A 86 0.03 3.84 3.66
N LEU A 87 0.58 4.95 4.10
CA LEU A 87 -0.12 6.24 4.17
C LEU A 87 0.08 7.10 2.92
N PRO A 88 -0.74 8.17 2.76
CA PRO A 88 -0.68 9.02 1.57
C PRO A 88 0.70 9.57 1.25
N GLY A 89 1.01 9.64 -0.05
CA GLY A 89 2.26 10.23 -0.55
C GLY A 89 3.48 9.32 -0.43
N VAL A 90 3.35 8.14 0.15
CA VAL A 90 4.48 7.22 0.32
C VAL A 90 4.89 6.59 -1.00
N GLU A 91 6.19 6.59 -1.26
CA GLU A 91 6.82 5.85 -2.35
C GLU A 91 7.84 4.88 -1.77
N LEU A 92 7.68 3.60 -2.11
CA LEU A 92 8.61 2.54 -1.74
C LEU A 92 9.34 2.06 -2.98
N GLY A 93 10.65 1.94 -2.88
CA GLY A 93 11.48 1.35 -3.94
C GLY A 93 11.26 -0.15 -4.08
N ASP A 94 12.06 -0.78 -4.92
CA ASP A 94 11.98 -2.21 -5.16
C ASP A 94 12.53 -3.03 -3.99
N ASN A 95 12.08 -4.26 -3.86
CA ASN A 95 12.58 -5.21 -2.85
C ASN A 95 12.45 -4.71 -1.41
N VAL A 96 11.36 -4.01 -1.10
CA VAL A 96 11.05 -3.56 0.26
C VAL A 96 10.15 -4.58 0.95
N ILE A 97 10.49 -4.95 2.16
CA ILE A 97 9.62 -5.75 3.02
C ILE A 97 9.06 -4.83 4.11
N VAL A 98 7.75 -4.79 4.23
CA VAL A 98 7.06 -4.10 5.32
C VAL A 98 6.59 -5.15 6.30
N ALA A 99 7.08 -5.10 7.54
CA ALA A 99 6.71 -6.07 8.56
C ALA A 99 5.22 -5.95 8.93
N ALA A 100 4.66 -7.06 9.41
CA ALA A 100 3.27 -7.08 9.87
C ALA A 100 3.02 -5.98 10.91
N GLY A 101 1.89 -5.30 10.78
CA GLY A 101 1.48 -4.25 11.70
C GLY A 101 2.23 -2.93 11.60
N ALA A 102 3.19 -2.81 10.70
CA ALA A 102 3.93 -1.55 10.52
C ALA A 102 3.04 -0.47 9.91
N VAL A 103 3.29 0.79 10.27
CA VAL A 103 2.61 1.95 9.68
C VAL A 103 3.65 2.82 8.97
N VAL A 104 3.67 2.77 7.65
CA VAL A 104 4.63 3.50 6.82
C VAL A 104 4.10 4.89 6.56
N THR A 105 4.80 5.88 7.12
CA THR A 105 4.39 7.30 7.07
C THR A 105 5.21 8.15 6.12
N LYS A 106 6.32 7.61 5.62
CA LYS A 106 7.23 8.32 4.70
C LYS A 106 7.83 7.35 3.69
N SER A 107 8.41 7.90 2.64
CA SER A 107 9.03 7.14 1.57
C SER A 107 10.37 6.51 1.98
N PHE A 108 10.68 5.38 1.36
CA PHE A 108 11.95 4.68 1.56
C PHE A 108 12.48 4.17 0.21
N GLY A 109 13.79 4.15 0.09
CA GLY A 109 14.47 3.57 -1.06
C GLY A 109 14.39 2.03 -1.07
N PRO A 110 15.05 1.39 -2.05
CA PRO A 110 14.97 -0.05 -2.23
C PRO A 110 15.77 -0.85 -1.20
N ASN A 111 15.51 -2.16 -1.16
CA ASN A 111 16.34 -3.15 -0.47
C ASN A 111 16.41 -2.93 1.05
N VAL A 112 15.27 -2.64 1.67
CA VAL A 112 15.17 -2.45 3.12
C VAL A 112 14.02 -3.28 3.70
N VAL A 113 14.12 -3.57 4.98
CA VAL A 113 13.04 -4.12 5.79
C VAL A 113 12.56 -3.02 6.73
N LEU A 114 11.28 -2.72 6.68
CA LEU A 114 10.63 -1.70 7.49
C LEU A 114 9.82 -2.36 8.60
N ALA A 115 9.84 -1.77 9.80
CA ALA A 115 9.04 -2.25 10.91
C ALA A 115 8.66 -1.11 11.85
N GLY A 116 7.60 -1.30 12.59
CA GLY A 116 7.19 -0.40 13.68
C GLY A 116 6.13 0.62 13.31
N VAL A 117 5.79 1.46 14.29
CA VAL A 117 4.78 2.53 14.20
C VAL A 117 5.34 3.79 14.86
N PRO A 118 5.75 4.83 14.13
CA PRO A 118 5.93 4.85 12.67
C PRO A 118 7.04 3.90 12.22
N ALA A 119 6.90 3.37 11.01
CA ALA A 119 7.89 2.44 10.47
C ALA A 119 9.24 3.11 10.22
N GLY A 120 10.28 2.39 10.52
CA GLY A 120 11.65 2.75 10.21
C GLY A 120 12.41 1.55 9.65
N ILE A 121 13.63 1.79 9.19
CA ILE A 121 14.49 0.74 8.66
C ILE A 121 14.94 -0.16 9.81
N LEU A 122 14.52 -1.42 9.79
CA LEU A 122 14.98 -2.43 10.73
C LEU A 122 16.35 -2.96 10.33
N LYS A 123 16.53 -3.19 9.03
CA LYS A 123 17.78 -3.66 8.45
C LYS A 123 17.77 -3.49 6.93
N ASN A 124 18.92 -3.56 6.33
CA ASN A 124 19.05 -3.69 4.88
C ASN A 124 18.74 -5.13 4.46
N ARG A 125 18.25 -5.22 3.25
CA ARG A 125 17.89 -6.50 2.68
C ARG A 125 18.98 -7.03 1.74
#